data_f471e6b4d9eb0be71fffde817547b225
#
_entry.id   f471e6b4d9eb0be71fffde817547b225
#
_cell.length_a   1.000
_cell.length_b   1.000
_cell.length_c   1.000
_cell.angle_alpha   90.00
_cell.angle_beta   90.00
_cell.angle_gamma   90.00
#
_symmetry.space_group_name_H-M   'P 1'
#
loop_
_entity.id
_entity.type
_entity.pdbx_description
1 polymer ?
#
loop_
_entity_poly.entity_id
_entity_poly.type
_entity_poly.pdbx_seq_one_letter_code
_entity_poly.pdbx_strand_id
1 'polypeptide(L)'
;AMTACGALKPTTCSVQATCYKYRYVYIMPTGSVTGSTGVYTSSVDNRVHGGVTRTTNPSDMMSGILMQKGFTILPQLDQNKLAETLVLSYGETGHRDVGFLWLSTSTGIIIQFRDAQTNDLIASAEAEDSGSTEADSVRYAIQKALEAIFSQPRY
;
A
#
# COMPACT_ATOMS: atom_id res chain seq x y z
N ALA A 1 -16.74 13.85 -22.24
CA ALA A 1 -15.95 12.80 -21.64
C ALA A 1 -16.86 11.76 -21.03
N MET A 2 -16.98 10.63 -21.65
CA MET A 2 -17.69 9.51 -21.05
C MET A 2 -16.83 8.95 -19.93
N THR A 3 -17.20 9.22 -18.71
CA THR A 3 -16.73 8.43 -17.58
C THR A 3 -17.36 7.04 -17.74
N ALA A 4 -16.58 6.11 -18.23
CA ALA A 4 -17.02 4.72 -18.23
C ALA A 4 -17.32 4.34 -16.78
N CYS A 5 -18.56 4.03 -16.50
CA CYS A 5 -18.97 3.49 -15.22
C CYS A 5 -18.10 2.26 -14.94
N GLY A 6 -17.26 2.31 -13.91
CA GLY A 6 -16.36 1.21 -13.58
C GLY A 6 -14.90 1.38 -13.99
N ALA A 7 -14.51 2.51 -14.57
CA ALA A 7 -13.09 2.78 -14.81
C ALA A 7 -12.33 3.01 -13.50
N LEU A 8 -11.10 2.49 -13.43
CA LEU A 8 -10.21 2.74 -12.31
C LEU A 8 -9.81 4.21 -12.24
N LYS A 9 -9.65 4.73 -11.03
CA LYS A 9 -9.15 6.08 -10.84
C LYS A 9 -7.68 6.13 -11.25
N PRO A 10 -7.21 7.24 -11.85
CA PRO A 10 -5.81 7.39 -12.19
C PRO A 10 -4.94 7.42 -10.92
N THR A 11 -3.74 6.85 -11.03
CA THR A 11 -2.75 6.94 -9.97
C THR A 11 -2.25 8.37 -9.84
N THR A 12 -2.26 8.89 -8.62
CA THR A 12 -1.72 10.22 -8.31
C THR A 12 -0.45 10.05 -7.49
N CYS A 13 0.53 10.91 -7.73
CA CYS A 13 1.81 10.84 -7.03
C CYS A 13 2.38 12.24 -6.86
N SER A 14 2.87 12.52 -5.68
CA SER A 14 3.59 13.74 -5.36
C SER A 14 4.87 13.39 -4.63
N VAL A 15 6.01 13.83 -5.17
CA VAL A 15 7.33 13.57 -4.58
C VAL A 15 8.00 14.92 -4.33
N GLN A 16 8.25 15.22 -3.06
CA GLN A 16 8.91 16.46 -2.64
C GLN A 16 10.43 16.33 -2.62
N ALA A 17 10.92 15.12 -2.30
CA ALA A 17 12.34 14.82 -2.28
C ALA A 17 12.54 13.35 -2.60
N THR A 18 13.75 13.02 -3.07
CA THR A 18 14.04 11.64 -3.42
C THR A 18 14.04 10.72 -2.19
N CYS A 19 13.35 9.60 -2.29
CA CYS A 19 13.38 8.57 -1.26
C CYS A 19 14.71 7.81 -1.23
N TYR A 20 15.51 7.87 -2.30
CA TYR A 20 16.74 7.08 -2.42
C TYR A 20 17.90 7.59 -1.55
N LYS A 21 17.78 8.75 -0.94
CA LYS A 21 18.77 9.22 0.04
C LYS A 21 18.65 8.52 1.39
N TYR A 22 17.53 7.83 1.61
CA TYR A 22 17.28 7.09 2.85
C TYR A 22 17.71 5.63 2.67
N ARG A 23 18.08 5.00 3.77
CA ARG A 23 18.52 3.59 3.79
C ARG A 23 17.50 2.68 4.44
N TYR A 24 16.72 3.22 5.37
CA TYR A 24 15.82 2.45 6.21
C TYR A 24 14.38 2.91 6.01
N VAL A 25 13.46 1.96 6.14
CA VAL A 25 12.03 2.25 6.16
C VAL A 25 11.41 1.59 7.37
N TYR A 26 10.65 2.36 8.11
CA TYR A 26 9.79 1.85 9.17
C TYR A 26 8.35 1.95 8.68
N ILE A 27 7.65 0.83 8.66
CA ILE A 27 6.24 0.78 8.25
C ILE A 27 5.39 0.87 9.50
N MET A 28 4.59 1.94 9.59
CA MET A 28 3.69 2.12 10.73
C MET A 28 2.60 1.04 10.73
N PRO A 29 2.34 0.41 11.88
CA PRO A 29 1.22 -0.50 11.99
C PRO A 29 -0.08 0.29 11.86
N THR A 30 -0.91 -0.08 10.90
CA THR A 30 -2.24 0.49 10.74
C THR A 30 -3.26 -0.61 10.94
N GLY A 31 -4.15 -0.40 11.89
CA GLY A 31 -5.15 -1.40 12.22
C GLY A 31 -6.38 -1.39 11.33
N SER A 32 -6.51 -0.42 10.46
CA SER A 32 -7.78 -0.17 9.78
C SER A 32 -7.92 -0.87 8.42
N VAL A 33 -6.82 -1.18 7.77
CA VAL A 33 -6.87 -1.65 6.38
C VAL A 33 -7.28 -3.10 6.26
N THR A 34 -7.04 -3.86 7.28
CA THR A 34 -7.29 -5.31 7.25
C THR A 34 -8.65 -5.70 7.78
N GLY A 35 -9.37 -4.74 8.34
CA GLY A 35 -10.60 -5.03 9.03
C GLY A 35 -11.71 -5.57 8.15
N SER A 36 -11.69 -5.22 6.89
CA SER A 36 -12.78 -5.60 6.01
C SER A 36 -12.63 -6.98 5.41
N THR A 37 -11.43 -7.47 5.29
CA THR A 37 -11.19 -8.67 4.50
C THR A 37 -11.00 -9.93 5.28
N GLY A 38 -10.25 -9.84 6.34
CA GLY A 38 -9.90 -11.05 7.09
C GLY A 38 -11.04 -11.61 7.91
N VAL A 39 -11.93 -10.74 8.29
CA VAL A 39 -12.94 -11.07 9.29
C VAL A 39 -14.11 -11.83 8.71
N TYR A 40 -14.42 -11.58 7.45
CA TYR A 40 -15.62 -12.17 6.87
C TYR A 40 -15.52 -13.66 6.61
N THR A 41 -14.38 -14.09 6.21
CA THR A 41 -14.21 -15.47 5.79
C THR A 41 -14.02 -16.40 6.95
N SER A 42 -13.49 -15.92 8.04
CA SER A 42 -13.25 -16.76 9.19
C SER A 42 -14.46 -16.87 10.12
N SER A 43 -15.31 -15.87 10.13
CA SER A 43 -16.43 -15.87 11.08
C SER A 43 -17.62 -16.68 10.61
N VAL A 44 -17.80 -16.82 9.31
CA VAL A 44 -18.99 -17.49 8.78
C VAL A 44 -18.90 -18.98 8.94
N ASP A 45 -17.72 -19.54 8.94
CA ASP A 45 -17.61 -20.97 8.83
C ASP A 45 -16.88 -21.63 9.98
N ASN A 46 -16.21 -20.89 10.79
CA ASN A 46 -15.34 -21.42 11.85
C ASN A 46 -14.57 -22.69 11.45
N ARG A 47 -14.59 -22.99 10.18
CA ARG A 47 -13.82 -24.03 9.57
C ARG A 47 -12.64 -23.39 8.91
N VAL A 48 -11.53 -23.82 9.33
CA VAL A 48 -10.30 -23.47 8.66
C VAL A 48 -10.38 -24.03 7.26
N HIS A 49 -10.92 -23.24 6.37
CA HIS A 49 -10.69 -23.49 4.97
C HIS A 49 -9.25 -23.06 4.70
N GLY A 50 -8.36 -23.84 5.18
CA GLY A 50 -6.96 -23.80 4.93
C GLY A 50 -6.43 -22.46 4.43
N GLY A 51 -6.12 -22.39 3.21
CA GLY A 51 -5.48 -21.24 2.61
C GLY A 51 -6.36 -20.02 2.40
N VAL A 52 -7.63 -20.06 2.73
CA VAL A 52 -8.55 -18.94 2.46
C VAL A 52 -8.35 -17.80 3.45
N THR A 53 -7.82 -18.09 4.59
CA THR A 53 -7.44 -17.09 5.59
C THR A 53 -6.06 -16.48 5.35
N ARG A 54 -5.58 -16.45 4.12
CA ARG A 54 -4.41 -15.64 3.81
C ARG A 54 -4.79 -14.18 3.95
N THR A 55 -4.73 -13.71 5.18
CA THR A 55 -4.65 -12.29 5.44
C THR A 55 -3.36 -11.81 4.80
N THR A 56 -3.50 -11.28 3.63
CA THR A 56 -2.38 -10.62 3.01
C THR A 56 -2.17 -9.32 3.76
N ASN A 57 -1.16 -9.31 4.59
CA ASN A 57 -0.81 -8.12 5.33
C ASN A 57 -0.19 -7.12 4.36
N PRO A 58 -0.80 -5.94 4.15
CA PRO A 58 -0.23 -4.94 3.26
C PRO A 58 1.19 -4.55 3.62
N SER A 59 1.55 -4.54 4.89
CA SER A 59 2.91 -4.21 5.30
C SER A 59 3.94 -5.22 4.84
N ASP A 60 3.59 -6.49 4.78
CA ASP A 60 4.49 -7.53 4.28
C ASP A 60 4.72 -7.37 2.77
N MET A 61 3.67 -7.03 2.03
CA MET A 61 3.79 -6.76 0.60
C MET A 61 4.71 -5.56 0.34
N MET A 62 4.49 -4.47 1.09
CA MET A 62 5.30 -3.26 0.95
C MET A 62 6.75 -3.54 1.32
N SER A 63 6.98 -4.30 2.40
CA SER A 63 8.33 -4.70 2.81
C SER A 63 9.06 -5.42 1.69
N GLY A 64 8.41 -6.38 1.05
CA GLY A 64 9.00 -7.13 -0.06
C GLY A 64 9.41 -6.22 -1.22
N ILE A 65 8.55 -5.31 -1.61
CA ILE A 65 8.82 -4.37 -2.71
C ILE A 65 9.96 -3.42 -2.33
N LEU A 66 9.93 -2.87 -1.11
CA LEU A 66 10.94 -1.91 -0.65
C LEU A 66 12.32 -2.56 -0.51
N MET A 67 12.37 -3.81 -0.04
CA MET A 67 13.63 -4.56 0.00
C MET A 67 14.21 -4.77 -1.41
N GLN A 68 13.38 -5.04 -2.40
CA GLN A 68 13.82 -5.13 -3.79
C GLN A 68 14.37 -3.80 -4.32
N LYS A 69 13.88 -2.68 -3.79
CA LYS A 69 14.39 -1.34 -4.14
C LYS A 69 15.67 -0.98 -3.38
N GLY A 70 16.14 -1.82 -2.47
CA GLY A 70 17.38 -1.63 -1.73
C GLY A 70 17.24 -1.04 -0.33
N PHE A 71 16.03 -0.93 0.19
CA PHE A 71 15.81 -0.43 1.55
C PHE A 71 15.92 -1.55 2.58
N THR A 72 16.32 -1.20 3.78
CA THR A 72 16.28 -2.09 4.93
C THR A 72 15.05 -1.75 5.78
N ILE A 73 14.24 -2.74 6.06
CA ILE A 73 13.01 -2.57 6.83
C ILE A 73 13.34 -2.68 8.31
N LEU A 74 12.99 -1.64 9.08
CA LEU A 74 13.19 -1.63 10.52
C LEU A 74 11.95 -2.15 11.24
N PRO A 75 12.11 -3.05 12.22
CA PRO A 75 10.98 -3.55 13.03
C PRO A 75 10.43 -2.49 13.98
N GLN A 76 11.26 -1.50 14.32
CA GLN A 76 10.89 -0.36 15.17
C GLN A 76 11.79 0.81 14.84
N LEU A 77 11.36 2.03 15.20
CA LEU A 77 12.17 3.21 15.01
C LEU A 77 13.42 3.16 15.91
N ASP A 78 14.56 3.43 15.29
CA ASP A 78 15.85 3.49 15.98
C ASP A 78 16.31 4.94 16.02
N GLN A 79 16.49 5.48 17.21
CA GLN A 79 16.90 6.86 17.42
C GLN A 79 18.24 7.20 16.76
N ASN A 80 19.10 6.21 16.61
CA ASN A 80 20.42 6.40 15.99
C ASN A 80 20.36 6.42 14.45
N LYS A 81 19.22 6.07 13.87
CA LYS A 81 19.02 5.94 12.42
C LYS A 81 17.97 6.89 11.86
N LEU A 82 17.38 7.76 12.68
CA LEU A 82 16.27 8.62 12.27
C LEU A 82 16.59 9.46 11.03
N ALA A 83 17.80 9.98 10.93
CA ALA A 83 18.22 10.82 9.81
C ALA A 83 18.23 10.07 8.47
N GLU A 84 18.32 8.74 8.50
CA GLU A 84 18.37 7.89 7.33
C GLU A 84 17.12 7.03 7.17
N THR A 85 16.07 7.30 7.94
CA THR A 85 14.85 6.48 7.98
C THR A 85 13.66 7.24 7.41
N LEU A 86 12.93 6.55 6.54
CA LEU A 86 11.58 6.96 6.13
C LEU A 86 10.55 6.25 6.98
N VAL A 87 9.52 6.97 7.37
CA VAL A 87 8.32 6.39 7.99
C VAL A 87 7.27 6.25 6.89
N LEU A 88 6.85 5.04 6.65
CA LEU A 88 5.78 4.73 5.71
C LEU A 88 4.46 4.58 6.48
N SER A 89 3.47 5.36 6.09
CA SER A 89 2.10 5.18 6.52
C SER A 89 1.23 4.87 5.31
N TYR A 90 0.20 4.09 5.51
CA TYR A 90 -0.71 3.72 4.43
C TYR A 90 -2.14 3.62 4.96
N GLY A 91 -3.07 3.74 4.05
CA GLY A 91 -4.48 3.60 4.36
C GLY A 91 -5.26 3.18 3.13
N GLU A 92 -6.41 2.65 3.35
CA GLU A 92 -7.35 2.28 2.33
C GLU A 92 -8.27 3.46 2.02
N THR A 93 -8.43 3.80 0.75
CA THR A 93 -9.27 4.94 0.35
C THR A 93 -10.68 4.53 -0.03
N GLY A 94 -10.94 3.24 -0.18
CA GLY A 94 -12.27 2.71 -0.40
C GLY A 94 -12.30 1.50 -1.32
N HIS A 95 -13.46 0.89 -1.36
CA HIS A 95 -13.78 -0.20 -2.28
C HIS A 95 -14.91 0.23 -3.18
N ARG A 96 -14.90 -0.23 -4.41
CA ARG A 96 -16.05 -0.09 -5.29
C ARG A 96 -16.09 -1.23 -6.31
N ASP A 97 -17.27 -1.53 -6.78
CA ASP A 97 -17.44 -2.51 -7.84
C ASP A 97 -17.08 -1.89 -9.18
N VAL A 98 -16.29 -2.60 -9.95
CA VAL A 98 -15.82 -2.16 -11.25
C VAL A 98 -15.99 -3.27 -12.27
N GLY A 99 -15.94 -2.90 -13.53
CA GLY A 99 -16.03 -3.83 -14.62
C GLY A 99 -17.46 -4.12 -15.09
N PHE A 100 -17.54 -4.99 -16.08
CA PHE A 100 -18.82 -5.38 -16.67
C PHE A 100 -19.55 -6.34 -15.72
N LEU A 101 -20.80 -6.06 -15.43
CA LEU A 101 -21.64 -6.83 -14.51
C LEU A 101 -21.10 -6.91 -13.07
N TRP A 102 -20.28 -5.95 -12.66
CA TRP A 102 -19.77 -5.88 -11.28
C TRP A 102 -18.98 -7.14 -10.88
N LEU A 103 -18.29 -7.74 -11.82
CA LEU A 103 -17.57 -9.00 -11.61
C LEU A 103 -16.23 -8.84 -10.90
N SER A 104 -15.78 -7.62 -10.70
CA SER A 104 -14.55 -7.35 -9.97
C SER A 104 -14.74 -6.18 -9.01
N THR A 105 -13.95 -6.19 -7.94
CA THR A 105 -13.88 -5.09 -6.99
C THR A 105 -12.56 -4.35 -7.14
N SER A 106 -12.58 -3.07 -6.89
CA SER A 106 -11.36 -2.27 -6.81
C SER A 106 -11.10 -1.84 -5.38
N THR A 107 -9.83 -1.68 -5.07
CA THR A 107 -9.37 -1.16 -3.79
C THR A 107 -8.43 0.01 -4.04
N GLY A 108 -8.68 1.12 -3.34
CA GLY A 108 -7.80 2.27 -3.35
C GLY A 108 -6.86 2.26 -2.15
N ILE A 109 -5.60 2.55 -2.39
CA ILE A 109 -4.57 2.63 -1.34
C ILE A 109 -3.85 3.97 -1.46
N ILE A 110 -3.64 4.63 -0.33
CA ILE A 110 -2.76 5.78 -0.22
C ILE A 110 -1.53 5.39 0.58
N ILE A 111 -0.37 5.77 0.08
CA ILE A 111 0.92 5.51 0.73
C ILE A 111 1.63 6.86 0.89
N GLN A 112 2.16 7.11 2.08
CA GLN A 112 2.92 8.32 2.38
C GLN A 112 4.24 7.96 3.03
N PHE A 113 5.29 8.61 2.57
CA PHE A 113 6.61 8.55 3.20
C PHE A 113 6.92 9.89 3.86
N ARG A 114 7.34 9.82 5.12
CA ARG A 114 7.79 10.98 5.89
C ARG A 114 9.20 10.75 6.39
N ASP A 115 9.95 11.84 6.52
CA ASP A 115 11.25 11.80 7.19
C ASP A 115 11.04 11.48 8.67
N ALA A 116 11.74 10.46 9.18
CA ALA A 116 11.57 10.03 10.56
C ALA A 116 12.04 11.09 11.58
N GLN A 117 13.02 11.90 11.19
CA GLN A 117 13.59 12.91 12.07
C GLN A 117 12.78 14.21 12.08
N THR A 118 12.39 14.69 10.90
CA THR A 118 11.72 16.00 10.75
C THR A 118 10.21 15.88 10.61
N ASN A 119 9.69 14.70 10.33
CA ASN A 119 8.28 14.45 10.00
C ASN A 119 7.79 15.12 8.71
N ASP A 120 8.69 15.62 7.90
CA ASP A 120 8.33 16.21 6.61
C ASP A 120 7.79 15.14 5.66
N LEU A 121 6.76 15.49 4.90
CA LEU A 121 6.24 14.63 3.85
C LEU A 121 7.25 14.58 2.68
N ILE A 122 7.76 13.41 2.40
CA ILE A 122 8.75 13.20 1.33
C ILE A 122 8.05 12.79 0.04
N ALA A 123 7.10 11.88 0.12
CA ALA A 123 6.36 11.41 -1.04
C ALA A 123 4.99 10.89 -0.63
N SER A 124 4.04 11.01 -1.53
CA SER A 124 2.69 10.46 -1.35
C SER A 124 2.19 9.95 -2.69
N ALA A 125 1.55 8.81 -2.69
CA ALA A 125 0.87 8.29 -3.87
C ALA A 125 -0.44 7.64 -3.46
N GLU A 126 -1.43 7.76 -4.34
CA GLU A 126 -2.70 7.09 -4.23
C GLU A 126 -2.94 6.31 -5.51
N ALA A 127 -3.29 5.05 -5.39
CA ALA A 127 -3.58 4.19 -6.51
C ALA A 127 -4.79 3.32 -6.24
N GLU A 128 -5.51 3.01 -7.29
CA GLU A 128 -6.62 2.07 -7.28
C GLU A 128 -6.34 0.97 -8.29
N ASP A 129 -6.60 -0.25 -7.91
CA ASP A 129 -6.54 -1.38 -8.83
C ASP A 129 -7.62 -2.39 -8.50
N SER A 130 -7.86 -3.29 -9.43
CA SER A 130 -8.82 -4.36 -9.28
C SER A 130 -8.14 -5.71 -9.47
N GLY A 131 -8.70 -6.73 -8.84
CA GLY A 131 -8.22 -8.10 -8.95
C GLY A 131 -9.37 -9.08 -8.81
N SER A 132 -9.06 -10.35 -9.02
CA SER A 132 -10.04 -11.43 -8.84
C SER A 132 -10.41 -11.65 -7.38
N THR A 133 -9.56 -11.21 -6.48
CA THR A 133 -9.79 -11.21 -5.04
C THR A 133 -9.45 -9.84 -4.47
N GLU A 134 -9.97 -9.57 -3.29
CA GLU A 134 -9.62 -8.34 -2.58
C GLU A 134 -8.12 -8.26 -2.26
N ALA A 135 -7.49 -9.37 -1.91
CA ALA A 135 -6.06 -9.43 -1.69
C ALA A 135 -5.26 -9.06 -2.94
N ASP A 136 -5.71 -9.50 -4.10
CA ASP A 136 -5.07 -9.13 -5.36
C ASP A 136 -5.25 -7.64 -5.67
N SER A 137 -6.44 -7.10 -5.42
CA SER A 137 -6.70 -5.67 -5.60
C SER A 137 -5.77 -4.82 -4.75
N VAL A 138 -5.61 -5.18 -3.49
CA VAL A 138 -4.71 -4.49 -2.55
C VAL A 138 -3.28 -4.58 -3.03
N ARG A 139 -2.84 -5.77 -3.44
CA ARG A 139 -1.48 -5.99 -3.94
C ARG A 139 -1.17 -5.11 -5.14
N TYR A 140 -2.06 -5.10 -6.12
CA TYR A 140 -1.87 -4.33 -7.35
C TYR A 140 -1.90 -2.82 -7.08
N ALA A 141 -2.78 -2.37 -6.19
CA ALA A 141 -2.84 -0.96 -5.80
C ALA A 141 -1.55 -0.52 -5.10
N ILE A 142 -1.02 -1.35 -4.20
CA ILE A 142 0.26 -1.10 -3.53
C ILE A 142 1.40 -1.02 -4.55
N GLN A 143 1.46 -1.97 -5.48
CA GLN A 143 2.48 -1.96 -6.52
C GLN A 143 2.42 -0.68 -7.35
N LYS A 144 1.24 -0.28 -7.79
CA LYS A 144 1.06 0.96 -8.55
C LYS A 144 1.52 2.19 -7.77
N ALA A 145 1.14 2.31 -6.52
CA ALA A 145 1.49 3.46 -5.69
C ALA A 145 3.00 3.54 -5.48
N LEU A 146 3.64 2.43 -5.12
CA LEU A 146 5.09 2.40 -4.91
C LEU A 146 5.87 2.62 -6.21
N GLU A 147 5.43 2.01 -7.31
CA GLU A 147 6.07 2.24 -8.61
C GLU A 147 5.96 3.71 -9.04
N ALA A 148 4.85 4.37 -8.77
CA ALA A 148 4.67 5.78 -9.07
C ALA A 148 5.68 6.64 -8.29
N ILE A 149 5.91 6.33 -7.01
CA ILE A 149 6.87 7.06 -6.19
C ILE A 149 8.30 6.83 -6.67
N PHE A 150 8.66 5.57 -6.95
CA PHE A 150 10.04 5.21 -7.30
C PHE A 150 10.38 5.35 -8.78
N SER A 151 9.40 5.61 -9.63
CA SER A 151 9.64 5.93 -11.04
C SER A 151 10.12 7.37 -11.25
N GLN A 152 10.03 8.22 -10.21
CA GLN A 152 10.50 9.59 -10.29
C GLN A 152 12.03 9.63 -10.43
N PRO A 153 12.58 10.65 -11.12
CA PRO A 153 14.01 10.74 -11.32
C PRO A 153 14.78 10.77 -9.99
N ARG A 154 15.93 10.13 -9.99
CA ARG A 154 16.85 10.15 -8.86
C ARG A 154 17.68 11.41 -8.91
N TYR A 155 17.31 12.41 -8.20
CA TYR A 155 18.11 13.62 -8.07
C TYR A 155 18.93 13.61 -6.78
#